data_65d674a5c63e2856cff999acda3bfbc7
#
_entry.id   65d674a5c63e2856cff999acda3bfbc7
#
_cell.length_a   1.000
_cell.length_b   1.000
_cell.length_c   1.000
_cell.angle_alpha   90.00
_cell.angle_beta   90.00
_cell.angle_gamma   90.00
#
_symmetry.space_group_name_H-M   'P 1'
#
loop_
_entity.id
_entity.type
_entity.pdbx_description
1 polymer ?
#
loop_
_entity_poly.entity_id
_entity_poly.type
_entity_poly.pdbx_seq_one_letter_code
_entity_poly.pdbx_strand_id
1 'polypeptide(L)'
;MRPVRTLLALSLLAAAPAFAITGLDAEDIAAAEGLRERAMRGSAAWNVVESLTTEVGPRLAGTPADARAVEWAKAKMQAMGFDKVYLEPVTFPVWLRHHERAEVLAPYPQPLVITALGGSIGTGETPIEAEVVAFANLDALKAAPEGSLDGKIAVITNRMVRFKDGRGYGPAVGARSQGAVEAARKGAVAVLIRSIGTSSDRFAHTGTMRYAADVPRIPAAALSNPDADLIEHMVARGKPVRLRLDIAAETVADYTSHNVIGEIRGRDLPGEVVTIGGHLDSWDLGTGAIDDGAGIGITFAAGALIGQLDRAPRRTVRVIAYANEEQGLYGGKAYAEARAAAGEVAAHQLGAESDFGAGRAYALC
;
A
#
# COMPACT_ATOMS: atom_id res chain seq x y z
N MET A 1 33.61 -75.35 13.34
CA MET A 1 34.19 -74.15 12.68
C MET A 1 33.32 -73.82 11.46
N ARG A 2 32.51 -72.77 11.51
CA ARG A 2 31.68 -72.33 10.41
C ARG A 2 32.26 -70.96 9.91
N PRO A 3 32.44 -70.75 8.61
CA PRO A 3 32.98 -69.48 8.11
C PRO A 3 31.89 -68.39 8.08
N VAL A 4 32.25 -67.24 8.62
CA VAL A 4 31.46 -65.98 8.56
C VAL A 4 31.61 -65.38 7.17
N ARG A 5 30.50 -65.20 6.42
CA ARG A 5 30.49 -64.51 5.15
C ARG A 5 30.20 -63.00 5.45
N THR A 6 31.20 -62.20 5.25
CA THR A 6 31.06 -60.74 5.30
C THR A 6 30.44 -60.27 3.99
N LEU A 7 29.21 -59.72 4.05
CA LEU A 7 28.59 -59.01 2.94
C LEU A 7 29.11 -57.57 2.93
N LEU A 8 29.81 -57.20 1.89
CA LEU A 8 30.15 -55.80 1.58
C LEU A 8 28.93 -55.16 0.91
N ALA A 9 28.28 -54.25 1.62
CA ALA A 9 27.24 -53.39 1.02
C ALA A 9 27.91 -52.23 0.29
N LEU A 10 27.83 -52.22 -1.03
CA LEU A 10 28.23 -51.10 -1.89
C LEU A 10 27.08 -50.08 -1.88
N SER A 11 27.26 -48.99 -1.13
CA SER A 11 26.34 -47.83 -1.19
C SER A 11 26.66 -47.02 -2.45
N LEU A 12 25.78 -47.11 -3.46
CA LEU A 12 25.75 -46.16 -4.55
C LEU A 12 25.22 -44.83 -4.01
N LEU A 13 26.11 -43.87 -3.79
CA LEU A 13 25.73 -42.45 -3.67
C LEU A 13 25.29 -41.99 -5.07
N ALA A 14 23.98 -41.86 -5.28
CA ALA A 14 23.44 -41.11 -6.41
C ALA A 14 23.80 -39.62 -6.18
N ALA A 15 24.78 -39.15 -6.93
CA ALA A 15 25.07 -37.71 -7.01
C ALA A 15 23.85 -37.05 -7.66
N ALA A 16 23.09 -36.28 -6.88
CA ALA A 16 22.10 -35.35 -7.42
C ALA A 16 22.83 -34.37 -8.35
N PRO A 17 22.29 -34.08 -9.55
CA PRO A 17 22.90 -33.08 -10.40
C PRO A 17 22.95 -31.76 -9.64
N ALA A 18 24.15 -31.29 -9.33
CA ALA A 18 24.38 -29.92 -8.93
C ALA A 18 23.93 -29.07 -10.12
N PHE A 19 22.79 -28.36 -9.98
CA PHE A 19 22.47 -27.28 -10.92
C PHE A 19 23.59 -26.25 -10.72
N ALA A 20 24.56 -26.27 -11.62
CA ALA A 20 25.49 -25.17 -11.76
C ALA A 20 24.63 -23.93 -12.05
N ILE A 21 24.70 -22.94 -11.17
CA ILE A 21 24.24 -21.58 -11.48
C ILE A 21 25.18 -21.16 -12.62
N THR A 22 24.76 -21.40 -13.87
CA THR A 22 25.44 -20.85 -15.03
C THR A 22 25.25 -19.37 -14.91
N GLY A 23 26.34 -18.60 -14.75
CA GLY A 23 26.30 -17.14 -14.77
C GLY A 23 25.55 -16.66 -16.01
N LEU A 24 24.95 -15.47 -15.94
CA LEU A 24 24.34 -14.81 -17.09
C LEU A 24 25.37 -14.82 -18.23
N ASP A 25 24.93 -15.11 -19.44
CA ASP A 25 25.81 -14.98 -20.60
C ASP A 25 26.12 -13.52 -20.94
N ALA A 26 27.13 -13.28 -21.74
CA ALA A 26 27.58 -11.94 -22.07
C ALA A 26 26.52 -11.15 -22.85
N GLU A 27 25.65 -11.80 -23.61
CA GLU A 27 24.54 -11.19 -24.35
C GLU A 27 23.45 -10.71 -23.38
N ASP A 28 23.07 -11.52 -22.39
CA ASP A 28 22.09 -11.14 -21.37
C ASP A 28 22.59 -9.97 -20.51
N ILE A 29 23.89 -9.97 -20.15
CA ILE A 29 24.52 -8.87 -19.42
C ILE A 29 24.47 -7.60 -20.25
N ALA A 30 24.88 -7.65 -21.52
CA ALA A 30 24.85 -6.48 -22.41
C ALA A 30 23.44 -5.94 -22.62
N ALA A 31 22.43 -6.81 -22.75
CA ALA A 31 21.02 -6.42 -22.84
C ALA A 31 20.55 -5.70 -21.57
N ALA A 32 20.88 -6.21 -20.39
CA ALA A 32 20.53 -5.60 -19.11
C ALA A 32 21.21 -4.23 -18.93
N GLU A 33 22.49 -4.10 -19.28
CA GLU A 33 23.22 -2.83 -19.25
C GLU A 33 22.63 -1.82 -20.25
N GLY A 34 22.29 -2.25 -21.46
CA GLY A 34 21.62 -1.42 -22.46
C GLY A 34 20.25 -0.93 -22.00
N LEU A 35 19.45 -1.77 -21.35
CA LEU A 35 18.17 -1.39 -20.75
C LEU A 35 18.37 -0.33 -19.64
N ARG A 36 19.32 -0.57 -18.73
CA ARG A 36 19.67 0.39 -17.68
C ARG A 36 20.07 1.75 -18.25
N GLU A 37 20.96 1.77 -19.24
CA GLU A 37 21.42 3.01 -19.85
C GLU A 37 20.30 3.77 -20.57
N ARG A 38 19.40 3.08 -21.27
CA ARG A 38 18.22 3.69 -21.90
C ARG A 38 17.26 4.25 -20.85
N ALA A 39 17.01 3.52 -19.78
CA ALA A 39 16.17 3.98 -18.67
C ALA A 39 16.76 5.23 -18.00
N MET A 40 18.07 5.26 -17.75
CA MET A 40 18.74 6.41 -17.11
C MET A 40 18.79 7.67 -17.98
N ARG A 41 18.70 7.54 -19.29
CA ARG A 41 18.68 8.66 -20.25
C ARG A 41 17.27 9.06 -20.67
N GLY A 42 16.30 8.18 -20.45
CA GLY A 42 14.92 8.39 -20.90
C GLY A 42 14.06 9.08 -19.84
N SER A 43 12.92 9.57 -20.29
CA SER A 43 11.90 10.19 -19.45
C SER A 43 10.58 9.39 -19.43
N ALA A 44 10.57 8.15 -19.93
CA ALA A 44 9.34 7.39 -20.11
C ALA A 44 8.57 7.19 -18.79
N ALA A 45 9.25 6.82 -17.70
CA ALA A 45 8.64 6.68 -16.39
C ALA A 45 8.05 8.00 -15.89
N TRP A 46 8.80 9.11 -16.01
CA TRP A 46 8.32 10.44 -15.65
C TRP A 46 7.07 10.83 -16.44
N ASN A 47 7.08 10.62 -17.75
CA ASN A 47 5.95 10.98 -18.62
C ASN A 47 4.68 10.17 -18.29
N VAL A 48 4.83 8.93 -17.80
CA VAL A 48 3.71 8.13 -17.30
C VAL A 48 3.16 8.73 -16.01
N VAL A 49 4.02 9.06 -15.04
CA VAL A 49 3.61 9.69 -13.77
C VAL A 49 2.94 11.05 -14.00
N GLU A 50 3.57 11.90 -14.82
CA GLU A 50 3.02 13.22 -15.17
C GLU A 50 1.62 13.09 -15.79
N SER A 51 1.46 12.21 -16.79
CA SER A 51 0.17 11.95 -17.42
C SER A 51 -0.87 11.42 -16.42
N LEU A 52 -0.54 10.42 -15.59
CA LEU A 52 -1.45 9.86 -14.59
C LEU A 52 -1.93 10.94 -13.60
N THR A 53 -1.01 11.73 -13.08
CA THR A 53 -1.32 12.73 -12.06
C THR A 53 -2.01 13.98 -12.61
N THR A 54 -1.85 14.26 -13.90
CA THR A 54 -2.45 15.43 -14.57
C THR A 54 -3.80 15.08 -15.21
N GLU A 55 -3.90 13.94 -15.88
CA GLU A 55 -5.11 13.56 -16.63
C GLU A 55 -6.14 12.84 -15.77
N VAL A 56 -5.69 12.13 -14.71
CA VAL A 56 -6.56 11.41 -13.77
C VAL A 56 -6.58 12.07 -12.40
N GLY A 57 -5.42 12.31 -11.80
CA GLY A 57 -5.26 12.92 -10.47
C GLY A 57 -5.53 11.94 -9.32
N PRO A 58 -6.10 12.41 -8.19
CA PRO A 58 -6.53 11.56 -7.09
C PRO A 58 -7.51 10.50 -7.56
N ARG A 59 -7.26 9.23 -7.24
CA ARG A 59 -7.97 8.09 -7.84
C ARG A 59 -8.31 7.00 -6.83
N LEU A 60 -9.04 7.42 -5.77
CA LEU A 60 -9.51 6.50 -4.74
C LEU A 60 -10.34 5.39 -5.39
N ALA A 61 -10.05 4.15 -5.00
CA ALA A 61 -10.69 2.96 -5.55
C ALA A 61 -12.24 3.00 -5.40
N GLY A 62 -12.94 2.61 -6.46
CA GLY A 62 -14.39 2.61 -6.52
C GLY A 62 -15.03 3.97 -6.84
N THR A 63 -14.23 4.99 -7.15
CA THR A 63 -14.74 6.31 -7.56
C THR A 63 -14.74 6.46 -9.09
N PRO A 64 -15.40 7.53 -9.63
CA PRO A 64 -15.26 7.84 -11.06
C PRO A 64 -13.82 8.07 -11.53
N ALA A 65 -12.92 8.46 -10.62
CA ALA A 65 -11.50 8.62 -10.92
C ALA A 65 -10.79 7.26 -11.08
N ASP A 66 -11.15 6.25 -10.30
CA ASP A 66 -10.69 4.87 -10.48
C ASP A 66 -11.07 4.35 -11.88
N ALA A 67 -12.33 4.51 -12.31
CA ALA A 67 -12.76 4.12 -13.65
C ALA A 67 -11.95 4.84 -14.76
N ARG A 68 -11.67 6.13 -14.60
CA ARG A 68 -10.79 6.86 -15.54
C ARG A 68 -9.37 6.34 -15.52
N ALA A 69 -8.84 5.97 -14.35
CA ALA A 69 -7.49 5.41 -14.23
C ALA A 69 -7.35 4.09 -14.96
N VAL A 70 -8.34 3.21 -14.87
CA VAL A 70 -8.38 1.92 -15.59
C VAL A 70 -8.32 2.14 -17.10
N GLU A 71 -9.16 3.01 -17.65
CA GLU A 71 -9.15 3.31 -19.09
C GLU A 71 -7.87 4.03 -19.52
N TRP A 72 -7.34 4.94 -18.71
CA TRP A 72 -6.07 5.59 -18.93
C TRP A 72 -4.91 4.57 -18.99
N ALA A 73 -4.83 3.66 -18.00
CA ALA A 73 -3.76 2.67 -17.92
C ALA A 73 -3.78 1.72 -19.13
N LYS A 74 -4.98 1.27 -19.53
CA LYS A 74 -5.18 0.43 -20.71
C LYS A 74 -4.70 1.15 -21.98
N ALA A 75 -5.14 2.39 -22.21
CA ALA A 75 -4.74 3.19 -23.37
C ALA A 75 -3.23 3.48 -23.36
N LYS A 76 -2.65 3.77 -22.17
CA LYS A 76 -1.22 4.03 -22.00
C LYS A 76 -0.38 2.83 -22.37
N MET A 77 -0.69 1.63 -21.84
CA MET A 77 0.01 0.39 -22.21
C MET A 77 -0.08 0.10 -23.70
N GLN A 78 -1.26 0.27 -24.32
CA GLN A 78 -1.42 0.11 -25.77
C GLN A 78 -0.52 1.08 -26.56
N ALA A 79 -0.51 2.36 -26.19
CA ALA A 79 0.32 3.38 -26.82
C ALA A 79 1.82 3.14 -26.63
N MET A 80 2.22 2.47 -25.53
CA MET A 80 3.60 2.12 -25.23
C MET A 80 4.07 0.83 -25.94
N GLY A 81 3.20 0.17 -26.72
CA GLY A 81 3.57 -0.96 -27.58
C GLY A 81 3.59 -2.32 -26.87
N PHE A 82 2.78 -2.52 -25.84
CA PHE A 82 2.58 -3.85 -25.28
C PHE A 82 1.86 -4.78 -26.28
N ASP A 83 2.31 -6.02 -26.41
CA ASP A 83 1.77 -7.00 -27.36
C ASP A 83 0.31 -7.36 -27.08
N LYS A 84 -0.07 -7.38 -25.80
CA LYS A 84 -1.43 -7.67 -25.33
C LYS A 84 -1.77 -6.81 -24.13
N VAL A 85 -2.94 -6.19 -24.15
CA VAL A 85 -3.48 -5.43 -23.00
C VAL A 85 -4.90 -5.89 -22.72
N TYR A 86 -5.20 -6.24 -21.47
CA TYR A 86 -6.50 -6.74 -21.04
C TYR A 86 -6.82 -6.36 -19.60
N LEU A 87 -8.08 -6.54 -19.22
CA LEU A 87 -8.63 -6.22 -17.92
C LEU A 87 -9.02 -7.49 -17.19
N GLU A 88 -8.74 -7.57 -15.88
CA GLU A 88 -9.25 -8.61 -15.00
C GLU A 88 -10.09 -7.97 -13.89
N PRO A 89 -11.36 -8.42 -13.68
CA PRO A 89 -12.25 -7.78 -12.73
C PRO A 89 -11.80 -8.00 -11.29
N VAL A 90 -11.98 -6.95 -10.47
CA VAL A 90 -11.69 -6.95 -9.03
C VAL A 90 -12.87 -6.31 -8.30
N THR A 91 -13.55 -7.08 -7.45
CA THR A 91 -14.72 -6.62 -6.69
C THR A 91 -14.36 -6.39 -5.23
N PHE A 92 -14.77 -5.25 -4.68
CA PHE A 92 -14.48 -4.84 -3.31
C PHE A 92 -15.53 -3.87 -2.78
N PRO A 93 -15.71 -3.79 -1.44
CA PRO A 93 -16.55 -2.76 -0.84
C PRO A 93 -15.87 -1.39 -0.95
N VAL A 94 -16.63 -0.38 -1.34
CA VAL A 94 -16.11 0.98 -1.52
C VAL A 94 -16.19 1.75 -0.21
N TRP A 95 -15.08 2.33 0.21
CA TRP A 95 -15.05 3.29 1.30
C TRP A 95 -14.89 4.71 0.74
N LEU A 96 -15.74 5.62 1.21
CA LEU A 96 -15.77 7.02 0.80
C LEU A 96 -15.57 7.95 1.98
N ARG A 97 -14.86 9.04 1.75
CA ARG A 97 -14.70 10.17 2.63
C ARG A 97 -15.39 11.37 2.00
N HIS A 98 -16.21 12.08 2.77
CA HIS A 98 -16.98 13.24 2.29
C HIS A 98 -16.44 14.54 2.88
N HIS A 99 -16.55 14.70 4.21
CA HIS A 99 -15.96 15.84 4.91
C HIS A 99 -15.40 15.44 6.26
N GLU A 100 -14.48 16.24 6.74
CA GLU A 100 -13.85 16.04 8.04
C GLU A 100 -13.45 17.38 8.65
N ARG A 101 -13.85 17.59 9.88
CA ARG A 101 -13.55 18.80 10.65
C ARG A 101 -13.22 18.44 12.08
N ALA A 102 -12.26 19.13 12.64
CA ALA A 102 -11.93 19.03 14.06
C ALA A 102 -11.56 20.41 14.62
N GLU A 103 -11.90 20.62 15.86
CA GLU A 103 -11.51 21.82 16.58
C GLU A 103 -11.33 21.54 18.08
N VAL A 104 -10.43 22.27 18.69
CA VAL A 104 -10.34 22.38 20.15
C VAL A 104 -11.42 23.32 20.62
N LEU A 105 -12.30 22.85 21.53
CA LEU A 105 -13.33 23.66 22.18
C LEU A 105 -12.79 24.31 23.45
N ALA A 106 -11.94 23.62 24.20
CA ALA A 106 -11.33 24.06 25.43
C ALA A 106 -9.95 23.41 25.60
N PRO A 107 -8.99 24.03 26.33
CA PRO A 107 -9.07 25.34 26.98
C PRO A 107 -8.79 26.53 26.05
N TYR A 108 -8.25 26.29 24.86
CA TYR A 108 -7.82 27.31 23.89
C TYR A 108 -8.37 26.97 22.52
N PRO A 109 -9.57 27.50 22.17
CA PRO A 109 -10.26 27.16 20.92
C PRO A 109 -9.44 27.47 19.68
N GLN A 110 -9.27 26.46 18.80
CA GLN A 110 -8.63 26.61 17.50
C GLN A 110 -8.89 25.40 16.60
N PRO A 111 -8.87 25.57 15.26
CA PRO A 111 -9.10 24.48 14.34
C PRO A 111 -7.91 23.52 14.30
N LEU A 112 -8.22 22.25 14.05
CA LEU A 112 -7.24 21.18 13.83
C LEU A 112 -7.36 20.64 12.40
N VAL A 113 -6.25 20.17 11.83
CA VAL A 113 -6.23 19.49 10.55
C VAL A 113 -6.22 17.99 10.82
N ILE A 114 -7.30 17.34 10.40
CA ILE A 114 -7.46 15.89 10.48
C ILE A 114 -7.71 15.28 9.11
N THR A 115 -7.58 13.96 9.02
CA THR A 115 -8.12 13.17 7.92
C THR A 115 -8.60 11.81 8.44
N ALA A 116 -9.79 11.38 8.01
CA ALA A 116 -10.33 10.08 8.37
C ALA A 116 -9.42 8.96 7.86
N LEU A 117 -9.23 7.92 8.67
CA LEU A 117 -8.49 6.74 8.27
C LEU A 117 -9.35 5.86 7.36
N GLY A 118 -8.73 5.24 6.36
CA GLY A 118 -9.40 4.36 5.42
C GLY A 118 -10.11 3.20 6.11
N GLY A 119 -11.41 3.05 5.85
CA GLY A 119 -12.27 2.09 6.52
C GLY A 119 -12.95 2.59 7.80
N SER A 120 -12.66 3.84 8.25
CA SER A 120 -13.33 4.43 9.41
C SER A 120 -14.80 4.71 9.12
N ILE A 121 -15.63 4.58 10.16
CA ILE A 121 -16.99 5.15 10.14
C ILE A 121 -16.93 6.66 10.44
N GLY A 122 -18.01 7.38 10.09
CA GLY A 122 -18.22 8.77 10.47
C GLY A 122 -18.72 8.96 11.90
N THR A 123 -18.87 10.21 12.32
CA THR A 123 -19.42 10.58 13.63
C THR A 123 -20.96 10.47 13.72
N GLY A 124 -21.61 10.14 12.61
CA GLY A 124 -23.06 10.13 12.48
C GLY A 124 -23.63 11.53 12.21
N GLU A 125 -24.91 11.71 12.55
CA GLU A 125 -25.62 12.98 12.31
C GLU A 125 -25.17 14.13 13.23
N THR A 126 -24.59 13.79 14.38
CA THR A 126 -24.16 14.77 15.38
C THR A 126 -22.66 14.69 15.61
N PRO A 127 -21.93 15.81 15.55
CA PRO A 127 -20.53 15.86 15.90
C PRO A 127 -20.26 15.32 17.31
N ILE A 128 -19.13 14.64 17.50
CA ILE A 128 -18.67 14.17 18.81
C ILE A 128 -17.97 15.32 19.53
N GLU A 129 -18.42 15.65 20.75
CA GLU A 129 -17.75 16.58 21.63
C GLU A 129 -17.32 15.88 22.92
N ALA A 130 -16.02 15.69 23.10
CA ALA A 130 -15.52 14.93 24.25
C ALA A 130 -14.14 15.40 24.73
N GLU A 131 -13.80 15.00 25.95
CA GLU A 131 -12.48 15.20 26.54
C GLU A 131 -11.45 14.26 25.91
N VAL A 132 -10.22 14.75 25.76
CA VAL A 132 -9.08 14.02 25.22
C VAL A 132 -8.31 13.30 26.32
N VAL A 133 -7.92 12.08 26.05
CA VAL A 133 -6.85 11.37 26.78
C VAL A 133 -5.74 11.03 25.79
N ALA A 134 -4.54 11.58 26.03
CA ALA A 134 -3.39 11.37 25.17
C ALA A 134 -2.52 10.20 25.66
N PHE A 135 -2.05 9.41 24.70
CA PHE A 135 -1.17 8.26 24.91
C PHE A 135 0.09 8.41 24.07
N ALA A 136 1.24 8.19 24.71
CA ALA A 136 2.52 8.30 24.02
C ALA A 136 2.69 7.30 22.85
N ASN A 137 2.01 6.16 22.93
CA ASN A 137 2.02 5.12 21.89
C ASN A 137 0.86 4.13 22.09
N LEU A 138 0.72 3.18 21.18
CA LEU A 138 -0.32 2.15 21.23
C LEU A 138 -0.23 1.26 22.48
N ASP A 139 0.98 0.94 22.95
CA ASP A 139 1.15 0.08 24.14
C ASP A 139 0.68 0.78 25.41
N ALA A 140 0.88 2.09 25.53
CA ALA A 140 0.33 2.87 26.61
C ALA A 140 -1.21 2.87 26.60
N LEU A 141 -1.85 2.94 25.42
CA LEU A 141 -3.29 2.79 25.29
C LEU A 141 -3.76 1.38 25.68
N LYS A 142 -3.08 0.34 25.23
CA LYS A 142 -3.39 -1.06 25.58
C LYS A 142 -3.32 -1.29 27.09
N ALA A 143 -2.36 -0.68 27.76
CA ALA A 143 -2.16 -0.79 29.21
C ALA A 143 -3.18 0.02 30.04
N ALA A 144 -3.97 0.91 29.43
CA ALA A 144 -4.98 1.67 30.14
C ALA A 144 -6.07 0.76 30.73
N PRO A 145 -6.64 1.09 31.92
CA PRO A 145 -7.73 0.31 32.50
C PRO A 145 -8.95 0.26 31.59
N GLU A 146 -9.72 -0.82 31.66
CA GLU A 146 -11.04 -0.91 31.02
C GLU A 146 -11.98 0.18 31.54
N GLY A 147 -12.79 0.80 30.66
CA GLY A 147 -13.69 1.87 30.99
C GLY A 147 -13.01 3.23 31.27
N SER A 148 -11.68 3.30 31.26
CA SER A 148 -10.97 4.57 31.54
C SER A 148 -11.19 5.66 30.48
N LEU A 149 -11.68 5.28 29.31
CA LEU A 149 -11.98 6.17 28.18
C LEU A 149 -13.48 6.32 27.92
N ASP A 150 -14.34 5.90 28.86
CA ASP A 150 -15.79 6.03 28.66
C ASP A 150 -16.17 7.46 28.31
N GLY A 151 -16.77 7.65 27.12
CA GLY A 151 -17.17 8.93 26.57
C GLY A 151 -16.05 9.89 26.20
N LYS A 152 -14.79 9.43 26.06
CA LYS A 152 -13.62 10.26 25.75
C LYS A 152 -13.05 9.98 24.35
N ILE A 153 -12.24 10.89 23.85
CA ILE A 153 -11.46 10.73 22.63
C ILE A 153 -10.04 10.29 23.01
N ALA A 154 -9.60 9.13 22.51
CA ALA A 154 -8.22 8.71 22.64
C ALA A 154 -7.35 9.42 21.59
N VAL A 155 -6.16 9.91 21.97
CA VAL A 155 -5.18 10.49 21.04
C VAL A 155 -3.85 9.77 21.20
N ILE A 156 -3.38 9.11 20.13
CA ILE A 156 -2.10 8.38 20.12
C ILE A 156 -1.07 9.27 19.42
N THR A 157 -0.01 9.66 20.13
CA THR A 157 0.93 10.70 19.68
C THR A 157 2.32 10.18 19.28
N ASN A 158 2.51 8.85 19.14
CA ASN A 158 3.80 8.28 18.80
C ASN A 158 4.37 8.85 17.49
N ARG A 159 5.68 9.16 17.50
CA ARG A 159 6.38 9.72 16.36
C ARG A 159 7.04 8.63 15.53
N MET A 160 6.94 8.74 14.21
CA MET A 160 7.74 7.92 13.31
C MET A 160 9.19 8.39 13.33
N VAL A 161 10.13 7.46 13.50
CA VAL A 161 11.57 7.75 13.40
C VAL A 161 12.02 7.66 11.95
N ARG A 162 12.75 8.67 11.49
CA ARG A 162 13.24 8.74 10.11
C ARG A 162 14.48 7.87 9.92
N PHE A 163 14.41 6.92 8.99
CA PHE A 163 15.51 6.11 8.51
C PHE A 163 15.55 6.13 6.97
N LYS A 164 16.75 5.94 6.39
CA LYS A 164 16.91 5.91 4.92
C LYS A 164 16.18 4.75 4.25
N ASP A 165 16.05 3.64 4.95
CA ASP A 165 15.42 2.39 4.50
C ASP A 165 13.95 2.26 4.91
N GLY A 166 13.34 3.32 5.41
CA GLY A 166 11.93 3.32 5.79
C GLY A 166 11.55 2.49 7.03
N ARG A 167 12.51 1.79 7.68
CA ARG A 167 12.23 0.86 8.81
C ARG A 167 11.53 1.48 10.01
N GLY A 168 11.43 2.80 10.10
CA GLY A 168 10.67 3.49 11.14
C GLY A 168 9.16 3.43 10.96
N TYR A 169 8.68 3.05 9.77
CA TYR A 169 7.25 2.96 9.47
C TYR A 169 6.55 1.83 10.23
N GLY A 170 7.08 0.60 10.17
CA GLY A 170 6.50 -0.56 10.83
C GLY A 170 6.16 -0.35 12.31
N PRO A 171 7.08 0.16 13.16
CA PRO A 171 6.77 0.48 14.57
C PRO A 171 5.69 1.54 14.75
N ALA A 172 5.51 2.46 13.78
CA ALA A 172 4.53 3.54 13.88
C ALA A 172 3.12 3.11 13.42
N VAL A 173 3.03 2.20 12.43
CA VAL A 173 1.77 1.84 11.77
C VAL A 173 0.76 1.16 12.70
N GLY A 174 1.21 0.56 13.81
CA GLY A 174 0.35 -0.08 14.79
C GLY A 174 -0.72 0.84 15.35
N ALA A 175 -0.43 2.12 15.57
CA ALA A 175 -1.40 3.11 16.03
C ALA A 175 -2.55 3.28 15.02
N ARG A 176 -2.27 3.27 13.72
CA ARG A 176 -3.27 3.36 12.66
C ARG A 176 -4.09 2.08 12.55
N SER A 177 -3.45 0.94 12.48
CA SER A 177 -4.13 -0.33 12.20
C SER A 177 -4.93 -0.88 13.38
N GLN A 178 -4.54 -0.61 14.63
CA GLN A 178 -5.12 -1.17 15.85
C GLN A 178 -5.71 -0.12 16.81
N GLY A 179 -5.39 1.16 16.63
CA GLY A 179 -5.77 2.22 17.57
C GLY A 179 -7.27 2.30 17.82
N ALA A 180 -8.10 2.18 16.80
CA ALA A 180 -9.56 2.20 16.95
C ALA A 180 -10.10 1.03 17.75
N VAL A 181 -9.57 -0.17 17.54
CA VAL A 181 -9.94 -1.38 18.27
C VAL A 181 -9.57 -1.26 19.75
N GLU A 182 -8.33 -0.87 20.03
CA GLU A 182 -7.85 -0.75 21.41
C GLU A 182 -8.53 0.41 22.16
N ALA A 183 -8.78 1.54 21.50
CA ALA A 183 -9.52 2.65 22.10
C ALA A 183 -10.98 2.25 22.42
N ALA A 184 -11.65 1.56 21.49
CA ALA A 184 -13.02 1.08 21.70
C ALA A 184 -13.13 0.09 22.87
N ARG A 185 -12.14 -0.81 23.05
CA ARG A 185 -12.07 -1.70 24.23
C ARG A 185 -12.01 -0.97 25.55
N LYS A 186 -11.49 0.25 25.56
CA LYS A 186 -11.39 1.09 26.75
C LYS A 186 -12.57 2.04 26.94
N GLY A 187 -13.59 2.00 26.03
CA GLY A 187 -14.80 2.83 26.09
C GLY A 187 -14.70 4.16 25.34
N ALA A 188 -13.65 4.37 24.55
CA ALA A 188 -13.52 5.60 23.78
C ALA A 188 -14.63 5.76 22.73
N VAL A 189 -15.05 7.01 22.48
CA VAL A 189 -16.06 7.35 21.47
C VAL A 189 -15.44 7.71 20.12
N ALA A 190 -14.14 8.01 20.07
CA ALA A 190 -13.35 8.23 18.86
C ALA A 190 -11.86 8.05 19.17
N VAL A 191 -11.06 7.84 18.12
CA VAL A 191 -9.60 7.83 18.22
C VAL A 191 -8.98 8.77 17.19
N LEU A 192 -7.99 9.52 17.62
CA LEU A 192 -7.10 10.28 16.77
C LEU A 192 -5.68 9.73 16.88
N ILE A 193 -4.97 9.67 15.79
CA ILE A 193 -3.54 9.32 15.80
C ILE A 193 -2.72 10.49 15.24
N ARG A 194 -1.49 10.62 15.66
CA ARG A 194 -0.51 11.41 14.92
C ARG A 194 -0.34 10.81 13.53
N SER A 195 -0.32 11.63 12.48
CA SER A 195 -0.03 11.16 11.13
C SER A 195 1.28 10.38 11.08
N ILE A 196 1.26 9.23 10.41
CA ILE A 196 2.44 8.40 10.24
C ILE A 196 3.28 9.02 9.12
N GLY A 197 4.40 9.55 9.47
CA GLY A 197 5.29 10.27 8.59
C GLY A 197 6.25 11.14 9.38
N THR A 198 7.25 11.70 8.68
CA THR A 198 8.30 12.55 9.27
C THR A 198 8.23 13.99 8.78
N SER A 199 7.17 14.36 8.05
CA SER A 199 6.92 15.74 7.64
C SER A 199 6.47 16.58 8.83
N SER A 200 6.88 17.84 8.86
CA SER A 200 6.40 18.87 9.80
C SER A 200 5.36 19.80 9.18
N ASP A 201 4.94 19.53 7.95
CA ASP A 201 3.88 20.31 7.30
C ASP A 201 2.54 20.05 7.98
N ARG A 202 1.67 21.08 7.97
CA ARG A 202 0.36 21.00 8.61
C ARG A 202 -0.68 20.37 7.67
N PHE A 203 -0.46 19.14 7.28
CA PHE A 203 -1.45 18.28 6.63
C PHE A 203 -1.51 16.92 7.34
N ALA A 204 -2.66 16.28 7.29
CA ALA A 204 -2.85 14.97 7.87
C ALA A 204 -2.62 13.88 6.81
N HIS A 205 -2.10 12.73 7.23
CA HIS A 205 -1.80 11.59 6.38
C HIS A 205 -2.74 10.43 6.72
N THR A 206 -3.48 9.95 5.74
CA THR A 206 -4.41 8.83 5.87
C THR A 206 -3.70 7.48 5.75
N GLY A 207 -4.45 6.44 5.60
CA GLY A 207 -4.06 5.06 5.36
C GLY A 207 -5.08 4.11 5.98
N THR A 208 -5.07 2.86 5.58
CA THR A 208 -6.10 1.91 5.96
C THR A 208 -6.02 1.49 7.42
N MET A 209 -7.17 1.30 8.04
CA MET A 209 -7.37 0.69 9.36
C MET A 209 -8.43 -0.41 9.27
N ARG A 210 -8.55 -1.22 10.30
CA ARG A 210 -9.55 -2.28 10.36
C ARG A 210 -10.21 -2.31 11.72
N TYR A 211 -11.52 -2.62 11.75
CA TYR A 211 -12.23 -2.93 12.97
C TYR A 211 -12.14 -4.42 13.28
N ALA A 212 -12.19 -4.76 14.57
CA ALA A 212 -12.45 -6.13 15.03
C ALA A 212 -13.96 -6.34 15.21
N ALA A 213 -14.42 -7.57 15.04
CA ALA A 213 -15.84 -7.91 15.11
C ALA A 213 -16.39 -7.87 16.56
N ASP A 214 -15.52 -7.97 17.54
CA ASP A 214 -15.83 -8.08 18.98
C ASP A 214 -15.88 -6.73 19.71
N VAL A 215 -15.70 -5.61 19.01
CA VAL A 215 -15.72 -4.26 19.60
C VAL A 215 -16.62 -3.32 18.82
N PRO A 216 -17.18 -2.29 19.48
CA PRO A 216 -17.89 -1.22 18.78
C PRO A 216 -16.99 -0.53 17.76
N ARG A 217 -17.55 -0.18 16.61
CA ARG A 217 -16.85 0.69 15.65
C ARG A 217 -16.93 2.13 16.13
N ILE A 218 -15.80 2.80 16.17
CA ILE A 218 -15.68 4.22 16.54
C ILE A 218 -14.98 4.99 15.42
N PRO A 219 -15.29 6.29 15.21
CA PRO A 219 -14.58 7.13 14.25
C PRO A 219 -13.08 7.19 14.54
N ALA A 220 -12.27 7.11 13.48
CA ALA A 220 -10.83 7.12 13.55
C ALA A 220 -10.24 8.07 12.52
N ALA A 221 -9.36 8.99 12.94
CA ALA A 221 -8.71 9.94 12.05
C ALA A 221 -7.26 10.18 12.45
N ALA A 222 -6.46 10.66 11.49
CA ALA A 222 -5.12 11.15 11.73
C ALA A 222 -5.13 12.68 11.91
N LEU A 223 -4.37 13.17 12.88
CA LEU A 223 -4.04 14.59 13.04
C LEU A 223 -2.81 14.93 12.19
N SER A 224 -2.71 16.16 11.70
CA SER A 224 -1.43 16.67 11.23
C SER A 224 -0.36 16.57 12.33
N ASN A 225 0.90 16.40 11.97
CA ASN A 225 1.96 16.30 12.97
C ASN A 225 2.06 17.56 13.87
N PRO A 226 1.98 18.79 13.34
CA PRO A 226 1.92 19.99 14.18
C PRO A 226 0.71 20.05 15.11
N ASP A 227 -0.47 19.59 14.68
CA ASP A 227 -1.66 19.60 15.53
C ASP A 227 -1.61 18.50 16.61
N ALA A 228 -0.96 17.37 16.33
CA ALA A 228 -0.69 16.38 17.37
C ALA A 228 0.29 16.92 18.44
N ASP A 229 1.33 17.70 18.03
CA ASP A 229 2.21 18.41 18.96
C ASP A 229 1.42 19.43 19.81
N LEU A 230 0.50 20.15 19.19
CA LEU A 230 -0.36 21.10 19.88
C LEU A 230 -1.21 20.42 20.96
N ILE A 231 -1.84 19.29 20.66
CA ILE A 231 -2.62 18.53 21.65
C ILE A 231 -1.73 18.04 22.80
N GLU A 232 -0.54 17.49 22.50
CA GLU A 232 0.43 17.09 23.55
C GLU A 232 0.78 18.26 24.48
N HIS A 233 1.07 19.43 23.91
CA HIS A 233 1.38 20.63 24.69
C HIS A 233 0.20 21.14 25.52
N MET A 234 -1.03 21.06 24.99
CA MET A 234 -2.22 21.43 25.74
C MET A 234 -2.45 20.50 26.94
N VAL A 235 -2.38 19.18 26.71
CA VAL A 235 -2.55 18.18 27.78
C VAL A 235 -1.48 18.35 28.86
N ALA A 236 -0.22 18.59 28.48
CA ALA A 236 0.88 18.83 29.40
C ALA A 236 0.69 20.06 30.31
N ARG A 237 -0.19 21.01 29.93
CA ARG A 237 -0.54 22.18 30.77
C ARG A 237 -1.55 21.85 31.88
N GLY A 238 -2.07 20.61 31.95
CA GLY A 238 -2.90 20.10 33.02
C GLY A 238 -4.34 20.60 33.04
N LYS A 239 -4.81 21.31 31.98
CA LYS A 239 -6.22 21.66 31.81
C LYS A 239 -6.91 20.63 30.93
N PRO A 240 -8.17 20.25 31.21
CA PRO A 240 -8.94 19.37 30.35
C PRO A 240 -9.02 19.91 28.91
N VAL A 241 -8.62 19.10 27.94
CA VAL A 241 -8.72 19.41 26.53
C VAL A 241 -9.98 18.76 25.96
N ARG A 242 -10.87 19.56 25.37
CA ARG A 242 -12.08 19.07 24.72
C ARG A 242 -12.01 19.34 23.23
N LEU A 243 -12.36 18.35 22.45
CA LEU A 243 -12.45 18.45 20.98
C LEU A 243 -13.88 18.29 20.52
N ARG A 244 -14.14 18.85 19.35
CA ARG A 244 -15.29 18.55 18.50
C ARG A 244 -14.77 17.89 17.23
N LEU A 245 -15.37 16.75 16.86
CA LEU A 245 -15.11 15.99 15.66
C LEU A 245 -16.37 15.88 14.83
N ASP A 246 -16.29 16.19 13.55
CA ASP A 246 -17.35 16.07 12.56
C ASP A 246 -16.77 15.39 11.32
N ILE A 247 -17.03 14.09 11.21
CA ILE A 247 -16.45 13.22 10.19
C ILE A 247 -17.59 12.53 9.45
N ALA A 248 -17.66 12.71 8.15
CA ALA A 248 -18.53 11.93 7.27
C ALA A 248 -17.67 10.98 6.42
N ALA A 249 -17.70 9.72 6.78
CA ALA A 249 -17.05 8.64 6.08
C ALA A 249 -17.90 7.36 6.20
N GLU A 250 -17.96 6.58 5.15
CA GLU A 250 -18.81 5.38 5.10
C GLU A 250 -18.24 4.32 4.17
N THR A 251 -18.66 3.08 4.41
CA THR A 251 -18.48 1.99 3.44
C THR A 251 -19.83 1.74 2.76
N VAL A 252 -19.84 1.85 1.46
CA VAL A 252 -21.04 1.63 0.61
C VAL A 252 -20.99 0.26 -0.07
N ALA A 253 -21.90 0.03 -1.03
CA ALA A 253 -21.99 -1.23 -1.76
C ALA A 253 -20.70 -1.60 -2.51
N ASP A 254 -20.59 -2.87 -2.87
CA ASP A 254 -19.48 -3.37 -3.66
C ASP A 254 -19.43 -2.71 -5.05
N TYR A 255 -18.23 -2.51 -5.54
CA TYR A 255 -17.90 -2.02 -6.86
C TYR A 255 -16.92 -2.98 -7.54
N THR A 256 -17.02 -3.10 -8.87
CA THR A 256 -16.06 -3.86 -9.66
C THR A 256 -15.20 -2.93 -10.48
N SER A 257 -13.92 -2.82 -10.10
CA SER A 257 -12.85 -2.22 -10.88
C SER A 257 -12.05 -3.31 -11.61
N HIS A 258 -10.86 -3.00 -12.10
CA HIS A 258 -10.06 -3.95 -12.86
C HIS A 258 -8.57 -3.80 -12.59
N ASN A 259 -7.86 -4.92 -12.47
CA ASN A 259 -6.43 -4.93 -12.76
C ASN A 259 -6.24 -4.69 -14.25
N VAL A 260 -5.30 -3.80 -14.60
CA VAL A 260 -4.92 -3.57 -16.00
C VAL A 260 -3.62 -4.30 -16.27
N ILE A 261 -3.63 -5.20 -17.24
CA ILE A 261 -2.52 -6.12 -17.51
C ILE A 261 -2.00 -5.92 -18.92
N GLY A 262 -0.69 -5.65 -19.03
CA GLY A 262 0.03 -5.58 -20.29
C GLY A 262 1.08 -6.68 -20.38
N GLU A 263 1.26 -7.29 -21.54
CA GLU A 263 2.23 -8.35 -21.75
C GLU A 263 3.20 -8.02 -22.89
N ILE A 264 4.47 -8.35 -22.68
CA ILE A 264 5.48 -8.49 -23.71
C ILE A 264 5.74 -9.99 -23.86
N ARG A 265 5.38 -10.56 -25.00
CA ARG A 265 5.39 -11.99 -25.21
C ARG A 265 6.81 -12.57 -25.24
N GLY A 266 7.00 -13.65 -24.51
CA GLY A 266 8.23 -14.44 -24.53
C GLY A 266 8.44 -15.17 -25.86
N ARG A 267 9.69 -15.19 -26.36
CA ARG A 267 10.02 -15.86 -27.61
C ARG A 267 10.16 -17.40 -27.50
N ASP A 268 10.73 -17.89 -26.38
CA ASP A 268 11.08 -19.32 -26.24
C ASP A 268 10.11 -20.04 -25.27
N LEU A 269 9.73 -19.37 -24.18
CA LEU A 269 8.94 -19.90 -23.08
C LEU A 269 7.74 -18.97 -22.79
N PRO A 270 6.84 -18.75 -23.77
CA PRO A 270 5.76 -17.78 -23.61
C PRO A 270 4.74 -18.17 -22.53
N GLY A 271 4.70 -19.41 -22.09
CA GLY A 271 3.87 -19.89 -20.98
C GLY A 271 4.47 -19.64 -19.60
N GLU A 272 5.75 -19.28 -19.50
CA GLU A 272 6.39 -18.87 -18.26
C GLU A 272 6.37 -17.35 -18.13
N VAL A 273 6.03 -16.84 -16.93
CA VAL A 273 5.74 -15.43 -16.71
C VAL A 273 6.66 -14.84 -15.65
N VAL A 274 7.18 -13.67 -15.93
CA VAL A 274 7.79 -12.76 -14.95
C VAL A 274 6.83 -11.58 -14.79
N THR A 275 6.32 -11.35 -13.58
CA THR A 275 5.42 -10.24 -13.29
C THR A 275 6.17 -9.09 -12.63
N ILE A 276 5.90 -7.88 -13.09
CA ILE A 276 6.26 -6.63 -12.42
C ILE A 276 5.02 -5.77 -12.36
N GLY A 277 4.87 -4.94 -11.33
CA GLY A 277 3.67 -4.13 -11.19
C GLY A 277 3.82 -3.00 -10.20
N GLY A 278 2.77 -2.24 -10.07
CA GLY A 278 2.49 -1.26 -9.06
C GLY A 278 0.98 -1.12 -8.91
N HIS A 279 0.48 -0.40 -7.90
CA HIS A 279 -0.95 -0.23 -7.78
C HIS A 279 -1.46 1.04 -8.46
N LEU A 280 -2.66 0.93 -9.04
CA LEU A 280 -3.24 1.99 -9.86
C LEU A 280 -3.99 3.03 -9.03
N ASP A 281 -4.63 2.62 -7.96
CA ASP A 281 -5.37 3.52 -7.07
C ASP A 281 -4.42 4.40 -6.23
N SER A 282 -4.98 5.39 -5.59
CA SER A 282 -4.30 6.23 -4.60
C SER A 282 -5.31 6.74 -3.57
N TRP A 283 -4.81 7.19 -2.43
CA TRP A 283 -5.65 8.01 -1.55
C TRP A 283 -6.06 9.32 -2.25
N ASP A 284 -7.19 9.87 -1.81
CA ASP A 284 -7.85 11.04 -2.41
C ASP A 284 -7.28 12.40 -1.98
N LEU A 285 -6.35 12.43 -1.02
CA LEU A 285 -5.77 13.67 -0.48
C LEU A 285 -4.67 14.27 -1.36
N GLY A 286 -4.14 13.50 -2.30
CA GLY A 286 -3.10 13.92 -3.23
C GLY A 286 -3.25 13.25 -4.58
N THR A 287 -2.38 13.60 -5.52
CA THR A 287 -2.43 13.04 -6.89
C THR A 287 -1.87 11.62 -6.98
N GLY A 288 -1.37 11.05 -5.88
CA GLY A 288 -0.74 9.72 -5.87
C GLY A 288 0.44 9.62 -6.82
N ALA A 289 1.34 10.64 -6.82
CA ALA A 289 2.50 10.65 -7.70
C ALA A 289 3.59 9.69 -7.24
N ILE A 290 3.77 9.57 -5.91
CA ILE A 290 4.78 8.70 -5.29
C ILE A 290 4.16 7.36 -4.95
N ASP A 291 2.97 7.36 -4.36
CA ASP A 291 2.20 6.21 -3.91
C ASP A 291 0.90 6.11 -4.75
N ASP A 292 0.84 5.27 -5.80
CA ASP A 292 1.96 4.55 -6.40
C ASP A 292 2.16 4.91 -7.89
N GLY A 293 1.92 6.16 -8.25
CA GLY A 293 2.20 6.64 -9.61
C GLY A 293 3.65 6.38 -10.04
N ALA A 294 4.60 6.41 -9.08
CA ALA A 294 6.01 6.11 -9.35
C ALA A 294 6.21 4.64 -9.75
N GLY A 295 5.61 3.69 -9.05
CA GLY A 295 5.69 2.28 -9.40
C GLY A 295 5.02 1.97 -10.73
N ILE A 296 3.85 2.55 -11.00
CA ILE A 296 3.21 2.48 -12.32
C ILE A 296 4.15 3.02 -13.40
N GLY A 297 4.76 4.19 -13.19
CA GLY A 297 5.69 4.79 -14.14
C GLY A 297 6.91 3.92 -14.41
N ILE A 298 7.53 3.39 -13.36
CA ILE A 298 8.71 2.53 -13.43
C ILE A 298 8.39 1.23 -14.18
N THR A 299 7.30 0.56 -13.82
CA THR A 299 6.96 -0.77 -14.37
C THR A 299 6.45 -0.69 -15.81
N PHE A 300 5.66 0.34 -16.16
CA PHE A 300 5.22 0.57 -17.53
C PHE A 300 6.41 0.90 -18.44
N ALA A 301 7.31 1.79 -17.99
CA ALA A 301 8.51 2.13 -18.73
C ALA A 301 9.44 0.92 -18.90
N ALA A 302 9.62 0.10 -17.86
CA ALA A 302 10.42 -1.12 -17.93
C ALA A 302 9.85 -2.10 -18.96
N GLY A 303 8.53 -2.37 -18.91
CA GLY A 303 7.85 -3.23 -19.88
C GLY A 303 8.02 -2.73 -21.32
N ALA A 304 7.79 -1.43 -21.54
CA ALA A 304 7.97 -0.83 -22.87
C ALA A 304 9.42 -0.91 -23.38
N LEU A 305 10.42 -0.67 -22.53
CA LEU A 305 11.84 -0.81 -22.88
C LEU A 305 12.20 -2.25 -23.22
N ILE A 306 11.67 -3.23 -22.50
CA ILE A 306 11.85 -4.66 -22.75
C ILE A 306 11.22 -5.04 -24.11
N GLY A 307 10.02 -4.52 -24.41
CA GLY A 307 9.33 -4.73 -25.68
C GLY A 307 10.09 -4.16 -26.91
N GLN A 308 11.00 -3.21 -26.68
CA GLN A 308 11.83 -2.59 -27.73
C GLN A 308 13.22 -3.25 -27.89
N LEU A 309 13.48 -4.38 -27.22
CA LEU A 309 14.71 -5.13 -27.45
C LEU A 309 14.69 -5.78 -28.85
N ASP A 310 15.81 -5.76 -29.55
CA ASP A 310 15.97 -6.45 -30.84
C ASP A 310 15.66 -7.96 -30.71
N ARG A 311 15.99 -8.52 -29.58
CA ARG A 311 15.66 -9.90 -29.19
C ARG A 311 14.67 -9.91 -28.03
N ALA A 312 13.44 -10.33 -28.28
CA ALA A 312 12.41 -10.45 -27.24
C ALA A 312 12.88 -11.29 -26.05
N PRO A 313 12.37 -11.09 -24.83
CA PRO A 313 12.72 -11.87 -23.66
C PRO A 313 12.35 -13.35 -23.88
N ARG A 314 13.02 -14.27 -23.19
CA ARG A 314 12.70 -15.70 -23.29
C ARG A 314 11.32 -16.02 -22.76
N ARG A 315 10.95 -15.40 -21.62
CA ARG A 315 9.67 -15.54 -20.93
C ARG A 315 8.78 -14.35 -21.19
N THR A 316 7.50 -14.53 -21.01
CA THR A 316 6.56 -13.40 -21.05
C THR A 316 6.80 -12.49 -19.85
N VAL A 317 6.96 -11.20 -20.12
CA VAL A 317 6.96 -10.16 -19.08
C VAL A 317 5.56 -9.59 -18.98
N ARG A 318 4.95 -9.69 -17.82
CA ARG A 318 3.61 -9.20 -17.52
C ARG A 318 3.71 -8.01 -16.58
N VAL A 319 3.20 -6.88 -17.02
CA VAL A 319 3.11 -5.65 -16.24
C VAL A 319 1.68 -5.51 -15.74
N ILE A 320 1.51 -5.31 -14.43
CA ILE A 320 0.20 -5.25 -13.80
C ILE A 320 0.06 -3.92 -13.07
N ALA A 321 -1.01 -3.18 -13.39
CA ALA A 321 -1.50 -2.09 -12.56
C ALA A 321 -2.61 -2.66 -11.67
N TYR A 322 -2.32 -2.88 -10.40
CA TYR A 322 -3.23 -3.50 -9.45
C TYR A 322 -4.34 -2.54 -9.03
N ALA A 323 -5.56 -3.04 -8.91
CA ALA A 323 -6.70 -2.28 -8.43
C ALA A 323 -6.80 -2.36 -6.90
N ASN A 324 -7.14 -1.24 -6.27
CA ASN A 324 -7.47 -1.14 -4.84
C ASN A 324 -6.48 -1.87 -3.91
N GLU A 325 -5.23 -1.46 -3.97
CA GLU A 325 -4.18 -1.89 -3.05
C GLU A 325 -4.43 -1.27 -1.66
N GLU A 326 -4.61 0.06 -1.63
CA GLU A 326 -4.64 0.92 -0.46
C GLU A 326 -5.66 0.50 0.60
N GLN A 327 -6.80 -0.05 0.19
CA GLN A 327 -7.86 -0.46 1.12
C GLN A 327 -7.80 -1.94 1.47
N GLY A 328 -6.86 -2.71 0.92
CA GLY A 328 -6.71 -4.09 1.32
C GLY A 328 -6.13 -5.09 0.33
N LEU A 329 -5.29 -4.66 -0.61
CA LEU A 329 -4.59 -5.52 -1.59
C LEU A 329 -5.56 -6.29 -2.50
N TYR A 330 -6.72 -5.71 -2.85
CA TYR A 330 -7.77 -6.46 -3.56
C TYR A 330 -7.32 -6.94 -4.93
N GLY A 331 -6.63 -6.10 -5.71
CA GLY A 331 -6.14 -6.46 -7.03
C GLY A 331 -5.13 -7.58 -7.02
N GLY A 332 -4.16 -7.53 -6.11
CA GLY A 332 -3.14 -8.58 -5.94
C GLY A 332 -3.75 -9.91 -5.51
N LYS A 333 -4.69 -9.88 -4.56
CA LYS A 333 -5.42 -11.09 -4.10
C LYS A 333 -6.25 -11.71 -5.22
N ALA A 334 -7.05 -10.91 -5.92
CA ALA A 334 -7.88 -11.40 -7.03
C ALA A 334 -7.02 -12.02 -8.14
N TYR A 335 -5.88 -11.39 -8.46
CA TYR A 335 -4.93 -11.95 -9.41
C TYR A 335 -4.38 -13.30 -8.95
N ALA A 336 -3.91 -13.41 -7.70
CA ALA A 336 -3.38 -14.65 -7.15
C ALA A 336 -4.43 -15.77 -7.12
N GLU A 337 -5.66 -15.46 -6.69
CA GLU A 337 -6.78 -16.40 -6.65
C GLU A 337 -7.16 -16.91 -8.05
N ALA A 338 -7.21 -16.01 -9.05
CA ALA A 338 -7.48 -16.40 -10.43
C ALA A 338 -6.38 -17.33 -10.99
N ARG A 339 -5.10 -17.04 -10.69
CA ARG A 339 -3.98 -17.93 -11.12
C ARG A 339 -4.02 -19.26 -10.41
N ALA A 340 -4.37 -19.29 -9.14
CA ALA A 340 -4.51 -20.56 -8.39
C ALA A 340 -5.67 -21.40 -8.93
N ALA A 341 -6.81 -20.80 -9.20
CA ALA A 341 -7.97 -21.47 -9.78
C ALA A 341 -7.70 -22.02 -11.18
N ALA A 342 -6.89 -21.33 -11.99
CA ALA A 342 -6.48 -21.77 -13.32
C ALA A 342 -5.33 -22.78 -13.30
N GLY A 343 -4.69 -23.09 -12.16
CA GLY A 343 -3.51 -23.92 -12.07
C GLY A 343 -2.24 -23.29 -12.66
N GLU A 344 -2.21 -21.96 -12.77
CA GLU A 344 -1.14 -21.20 -13.43
C GLU A 344 -0.05 -20.67 -12.47
N VAL A 345 -0.13 -20.97 -11.18
CA VAL A 345 0.85 -20.47 -10.18
C VAL A 345 2.28 -20.89 -10.56
N ALA A 346 2.48 -22.14 -10.96
CA ALA A 346 3.80 -22.65 -11.34
C ALA A 346 4.39 -22.01 -12.61
N ALA A 347 3.59 -21.33 -13.41
CA ALA A 347 4.04 -20.58 -14.57
C ALA A 347 4.77 -19.26 -14.17
N HIS A 348 4.52 -18.76 -12.97
CA HIS A 348 5.11 -17.52 -12.46
C HIS A 348 6.50 -17.80 -11.87
N GLN A 349 7.52 -17.32 -12.57
CA GLN A 349 8.92 -17.52 -12.19
C GLN A 349 9.43 -16.47 -11.21
N LEU A 350 8.88 -15.26 -11.30
CA LEU A 350 9.19 -14.13 -10.44
C LEU A 350 7.98 -13.17 -10.40
N GLY A 351 7.73 -12.59 -9.24
CA GLY A 351 6.82 -11.47 -9.08
C GLY A 351 7.50 -10.37 -8.27
N ALA A 352 7.36 -9.13 -8.72
CA ALA A 352 7.83 -7.95 -8.00
C ALA A 352 6.84 -6.80 -8.14
N GLU A 353 6.71 -6.03 -7.09
CA GLU A 353 5.95 -4.79 -7.06
C GLU A 353 6.88 -3.61 -6.74
N SER A 354 6.64 -2.47 -7.36
CA SER A 354 7.35 -1.23 -7.09
C SER A 354 6.41 -0.29 -6.34
N ASP A 355 6.51 -0.23 -5.02
CA ASP A 355 5.62 0.54 -4.14
C ASP A 355 6.39 1.30 -3.03
N PHE A 356 7.68 1.57 -3.25
CA PHE A 356 8.52 2.33 -2.31
C PHE A 356 8.90 3.72 -2.84
N GLY A 357 8.09 4.26 -3.75
CA GLY A 357 8.29 5.57 -4.36
C GLY A 357 9.45 5.62 -5.36
N ALA A 358 9.92 6.83 -5.68
CA ALA A 358 10.91 7.11 -6.73
C ALA A 358 12.34 7.32 -6.19
N GLY A 359 12.62 6.90 -4.95
CA GLY A 359 13.94 7.02 -4.34
C GLY A 359 14.94 6.01 -4.90
N ARG A 360 16.18 6.09 -4.42
CA ARG A 360 17.21 5.11 -4.78
C ARG A 360 16.85 3.74 -4.20
N ALA A 361 16.79 2.72 -5.02
CA ALA A 361 16.65 1.34 -4.56
C ALA A 361 17.92 0.90 -3.80
N TYR A 362 17.75 0.39 -2.58
CA TYR A 362 18.85 -0.09 -1.73
C TYR A 362 18.81 -1.61 -1.55
N ALA A 363 17.66 -2.21 -1.70
CA ALA A 363 17.44 -3.65 -1.55
C ALA A 363 16.22 -4.10 -2.36
N LEU A 364 16.15 -5.40 -2.60
CA LEU A 364 14.93 -6.13 -2.94
C LEU A 364 14.50 -6.87 -1.68
N CYS A 365 13.22 -6.76 -1.30
CA CYS A 365 12.66 -7.37 -0.09
C CYS A 365 11.75 -8.55 -0.45
#